data_da67173af0ac6637541281c9ff3ea69d
#
_entry.id   da67173af0ac6637541281c9ff3ea69d
#
_cell.length_a   1.000
_cell.length_b   1.000
_cell.length_c   1.000
_cell.angle_alpha   90.00
_cell.angle_beta   90.00
_cell.angle_gamma   90.00
#
_symmetry.space_group_name_H-M   'P 1'
#
loop_
_entity.id
_entity.type
_entity.pdbx_description
1 polymer ?
#
loop_
_entity_poly.entity_id
_entity_poly.type
_entity_poly.pdbx_seq_one_letter_code
_entity_poly.pdbx_strand_id
1 'polypeptide(L)'
;MIIKSIEVKNFRSIRQARMNCDNLTAVLGRNGAGKSSFLYAIDTFYDIAAPITEEDFFNRDMGSPIEIRVTYGDLREDEKEEFSPYIRDERLIVTKHISSENGRITQRYYAAALQIPQFAEIRARSGKRDRINAWNELVDSGRFADLSGRIRSADEAERLMTEYEANHPELMEPIEREEQFFGPRNIGGGKLDKFTKFVLVPAVREASEEVSSKKGAIYQILDMIVLRKINARKDIQKFKFEFEERVKKLYSSENLTELPELGTSISQTLEKFAPGSQLNLGWDEVKPPDVPLPAARATLIEDIVNHF
;
A
#
# COMPACT_ATOMS: atom_id res chain seq x y z
N MET A 1 5.68 -10.93 10.82
CA MET A 1 5.12 -11.86 9.79
C MET A 1 6.23 -12.43 8.92
N ILE A 2 6.05 -13.64 8.40
CA ILE A 2 6.91 -14.28 7.41
C ILE A 2 6.05 -14.85 6.26
N ILE A 3 6.65 -15.00 5.09
CA ILE A 3 5.98 -15.64 3.94
C ILE A 3 5.92 -17.15 4.20
N LYS A 4 4.73 -17.75 4.16
CA LYS A 4 4.50 -19.18 4.32
C LYS A 4 4.32 -19.92 3.00
N SER A 5 3.71 -19.25 2.01
CA SER A 5 3.61 -19.80 0.66
C SER A 5 3.43 -18.70 -0.38
N ILE A 6 3.83 -19.04 -1.60
CA ILE A 6 3.65 -18.21 -2.78
C ILE A 6 3.01 -19.07 -3.85
N GLU A 7 1.93 -18.58 -4.43
CA GLU A 7 1.29 -19.17 -5.61
C GLU A 7 1.39 -18.20 -6.76
N VAL A 8 1.79 -18.70 -7.90
CA VAL A 8 1.99 -17.91 -9.12
C VAL A 8 1.23 -18.56 -10.25
N LYS A 9 0.45 -17.77 -10.99
CA LYS A 9 -0.26 -18.19 -12.18
C LYS A 9 0.04 -17.24 -13.34
N ASN A 10 0.15 -17.80 -14.53
CA ASN A 10 0.31 -17.10 -15.80
C ASN A 10 1.51 -16.12 -15.85
N PHE A 11 2.62 -16.45 -15.19
CA PHE A 11 3.77 -15.55 -15.11
C PHE A 11 5.04 -16.18 -15.69
N ARG A 12 5.57 -15.58 -16.76
CA ARG A 12 6.79 -16.00 -17.48
C ARG A 12 6.75 -17.50 -17.85
N SER A 13 7.65 -18.29 -17.27
CA SER A 13 7.69 -19.76 -17.49
C SER A 13 6.72 -20.54 -16.60
N ILE A 14 5.96 -19.88 -15.74
CA ILE A 14 5.07 -20.52 -14.78
C ILE A 14 3.62 -20.40 -15.25
N ARG A 15 3.02 -21.52 -15.67
CA ARG A 15 1.58 -21.60 -15.92
C ARG A 15 0.81 -21.53 -14.62
N GLN A 16 1.14 -22.41 -13.67
CA GLN A 16 0.65 -22.41 -12.30
C GLN A 16 1.59 -23.21 -11.42
N ALA A 17 2.05 -22.63 -10.34
CA ALA A 17 2.88 -23.32 -9.36
C ALA A 17 2.70 -22.70 -7.97
N ARG A 18 2.95 -23.51 -6.95
CA ARG A 18 2.98 -23.10 -5.56
C ARG A 18 4.28 -23.54 -4.92
N MET A 19 4.83 -22.65 -4.09
CA MET A 19 6.01 -22.91 -3.28
C MET A 19 5.67 -22.61 -1.82
N ASN A 20 5.94 -23.56 -0.93
CA ASN A 20 5.92 -23.32 0.51
C ASN A 20 7.24 -22.71 0.93
N CYS A 21 7.18 -21.73 1.82
CA CYS A 21 8.33 -20.99 2.31
C CYS A 21 8.47 -21.15 3.81
N ASP A 22 9.72 -21.09 4.27
CA ASP A 22 10.09 -21.06 5.67
C ASP A 22 11.18 -19.98 5.87
N ASN A 23 11.76 -19.89 7.07
CA ASN A 23 12.84 -18.94 7.39
C ASN A 23 14.02 -19.01 6.41
N LEU A 24 14.28 -20.21 5.88
CA LEU A 24 15.23 -20.47 4.80
C LEU A 24 14.59 -21.42 3.80
N THR A 25 14.50 -21.00 2.55
CA THR A 25 13.93 -21.82 1.46
C THR A 25 14.92 -21.91 0.32
N ALA A 26 15.35 -23.11 -0.02
CA ALA A 26 16.21 -23.40 -1.16
C ALA A 26 15.38 -23.89 -2.36
N VAL A 27 15.53 -23.20 -3.50
CA VAL A 27 14.85 -23.58 -4.76
C VAL A 27 15.82 -24.29 -5.67
N LEU A 28 15.65 -25.58 -5.84
CA LEU A 28 16.51 -26.44 -6.66
C LEU A 28 15.80 -26.86 -7.95
N GLY A 29 16.55 -27.04 -9.02
CA GLY A 29 16.02 -27.49 -10.29
C GLY A 29 16.96 -27.20 -11.46
N ARG A 30 16.66 -27.78 -12.63
CA ARG A 30 17.43 -27.59 -13.88
C ARG A 30 17.38 -26.12 -14.33
N ASN A 31 18.32 -25.71 -15.18
CA ASN A 31 18.26 -24.42 -15.84
C ASN A 31 16.99 -24.34 -16.70
N GLY A 32 16.32 -23.18 -16.66
CA GLY A 32 15.03 -23.00 -17.33
C GLY A 32 13.79 -23.54 -16.58
N ALA A 33 13.94 -24.18 -15.39
CA ALA A 33 12.83 -24.75 -14.64
C ALA A 33 11.93 -23.72 -13.92
N GLY A 34 12.12 -22.42 -14.17
CA GLY A 34 11.28 -21.37 -13.55
C GLY A 34 11.72 -20.89 -12.17
N LYS A 35 12.91 -21.32 -11.67
CA LYS A 35 13.42 -20.85 -10.35
C LYS A 35 13.47 -19.33 -10.23
N SER A 36 14.09 -18.69 -11.21
CA SER A 36 14.18 -17.22 -11.25
C SER A 36 12.80 -16.56 -11.44
N SER A 37 11.88 -17.21 -12.14
CA SER A 37 10.53 -16.70 -12.33
C SER A 37 9.77 -16.58 -11.00
N PHE A 38 9.98 -17.50 -10.05
CA PHE A 38 9.44 -17.37 -8.70
C PHE A 38 10.00 -16.15 -7.97
N LEU A 39 11.32 -15.93 -8.01
CA LEU A 39 11.96 -14.77 -7.38
C LEU A 39 11.46 -13.46 -7.99
N TYR A 40 11.37 -13.42 -9.33
CA TYR A 40 10.81 -12.26 -10.03
C TYR A 40 9.31 -12.07 -9.75
N ALA A 41 8.55 -13.13 -9.53
CA ALA A 41 7.15 -13.01 -9.14
C ALA A 41 7.03 -12.33 -7.77
N ILE A 42 7.90 -12.68 -6.80
CA ILE A 42 7.92 -12.00 -5.50
C ILE A 42 8.30 -10.53 -5.67
N ASP A 43 9.35 -10.25 -6.45
CA ASP A 43 9.77 -8.87 -6.74
C ASP A 43 8.62 -8.06 -7.37
N THR A 44 7.96 -8.63 -8.37
CA THR A 44 6.76 -8.06 -8.99
C THR A 44 5.63 -7.85 -7.99
N PHE A 45 5.43 -8.76 -7.04
CA PHE A 45 4.41 -8.61 -6.02
C PHE A 45 4.66 -7.41 -5.12
N TYR A 46 5.91 -7.14 -4.75
CA TYR A 46 6.28 -6.02 -3.88
C TYR A 46 6.43 -4.68 -4.62
N ASP A 47 6.57 -4.68 -5.94
CA ASP A 47 6.61 -3.45 -6.74
C ASP A 47 5.22 -3.08 -7.24
N ILE A 48 4.65 -1.98 -6.73
CA ILE A 48 3.30 -1.51 -7.09
C ILE A 48 3.16 -1.17 -8.58
N ALA A 49 4.24 -0.76 -9.21
CA ALA A 49 4.31 -0.32 -10.60
C ALA A 49 5.33 -1.13 -11.41
N ALA A 50 5.41 -2.44 -11.13
CA ALA A 50 6.33 -3.32 -11.84
C ALA A 50 6.21 -3.13 -13.36
N PRO A 51 7.33 -3.01 -14.08
CA PRO A 51 7.31 -2.88 -15.54
C PRO A 51 6.92 -4.24 -16.17
N ILE A 52 5.63 -4.40 -16.47
CA ILE A 52 5.07 -5.62 -17.04
C ILE A 52 4.87 -5.45 -18.54
N THR A 53 5.33 -6.45 -19.29
CA THR A 53 5.20 -6.55 -20.74
C THR A 53 4.47 -7.83 -21.13
N GLU A 54 4.14 -8.00 -22.39
CA GLU A 54 3.56 -9.24 -22.93
C GLU A 54 4.46 -10.47 -22.62
N GLU A 55 5.78 -10.29 -22.56
CA GLU A 55 6.74 -11.37 -22.28
C GLU A 55 6.66 -11.92 -20.84
N ASP A 56 6.06 -11.17 -19.94
CA ASP A 56 5.84 -11.58 -18.55
C ASP A 56 4.60 -12.47 -18.40
N PHE A 57 3.72 -12.54 -19.40
CA PHE A 57 2.60 -13.47 -19.42
C PHE A 57 3.04 -14.84 -19.94
N PHE A 58 2.57 -15.92 -19.30
CA PHE A 58 2.88 -17.28 -19.74
C PHE A 58 2.40 -17.50 -21.17
N ASN A 59 3.29 -17.96 -22.06
CA ASN A 59 3.04 -18.08 -23.50
C ASN A 59 2.55 -16.77 -24.16
N ARG A 60 2.80 -15.61 -23.57
CA ARG A 60 2.33 -14.29 -24.00
C ARG A 60 0.79 -14.19 -24.06
N ASP A 61 0.11 -15.03 -23.30
CA ASP A 61 -1.36 -15.00 -23.18
C ASP A 61 -1.82 -13.89 -22.24
N MET A 62 -2.07 -12.71 -22.79
CA MET A 62 -2.61 -11.56 -22.07
C MET A 62 -4.12 -11.65 -21.84
N GLY A 63 -4.79 -12.66 -22.35
CA GLY A 63 -6.23 -12.91 -22.14
C GLY A 63 -6.55 -13.43 -20.74
N SER A 64 -5.54 -13.97 -20.06
CA SER A 64 -5.64 -14.42 -18.67
C SER A 64 -4.79 -13.54 -17.78
N PRO A 65 -5.24 -13.15 -16.57
CA PRO A 65 -4.45 -12.33 -15.67
C PRO A 65 -3.24 -13.10 -15.10
N ILE A 66 -2.17 -12.38 -14.79
CA ILE A 66 -1.15 -12.88 -13.89
C ILE A 66 -1.69 -12.77 -12.47
N GLU A 67 -1.60 -13.84 -11.70
CA GLU A 67 -1.95 -13.86 -10.28
C GLU A 67 -0.72 -14.24 -9.45
N ILE A 68 -0.37 -13.39 -8.51
CA ILE A 68 0.69 -13.67 -7.54
C ILE A 68 0.08 -13.57 -6.15
N ARG A 69 -0.10 -14.73 -5.51
CA ARG A 69 -0.70 -14.84 -4.17
C ARG A 69 0.37 -15.15 -3.15
N VAL A 70 0.46 -14.31 -2.14
CA VAL A 70 1.40 -14.45 -1.02
C VAL A 70 0.62 -14.68 0.25
N THR A 71 0.95 -15.77 0.96
CA THR A 71 0.39 -16.10 2.27
C THR A 71 1.43 -15.79 3.34
N TYR A 72 1.06 -14.91 4.26
CA TYR A 72 1.86 -14.58 5.43
C TYR A 72 1.33 -15.33 6.66
N GLY A 73 2.25 -15.70 7.55
CA GLY A 73 1.95 -16.26 8.86
C GLY A 73 2.89 -15.71 9.94
N ASP A 74 2.81 -16.27 11.14
CA ASP A 74 3.57 -15.81 12.31
C ASP A 74 3.43 -14.30 12.52
N LEU A 75 2.18 -13.85 12.50
CA LEU A 75 1.82 -12.44 12.65
C LEU A 75 2.02 -12.00 14.10
N ARG A 76 2.67 -10.85 14.30
CA ARG A 76 2.78 -10.18 15.60
C ARG A 76 1.47 -9.45 15.93
N GLU A 77 1.30 -9.06 17.19
CA GLU A 77 0.06 -8.41 17.63
C GLU A 77 -0.20 -7.07 16.90
N ASP A 78 0.85 -6.27 16.66
CA ASP A 78 0.74 -5.03 15.88
C ASP A 78 0.33 -5.27 14.41
N GLU A 79 0.76 -6.39 13.84
CA GLU A 79 0.38 -6.82 12.50
C GLU A 79 -1.05 -7.40 12.47
N LYS A 80 -1.45 -8.13 13.51
CA LYS A 80 -2.82 -8.65 13.66
C LYS A 80 -3.83 -7.50 13.80
N GLU A 81 -3.49 -6.47 14.55
CA GLU A 81 -4.33 -5.29 14.71
C GLU A 81 -4.52 -4.56 13.36
N GLU A 82 -3.43 -4.28 12.63
CA GLU A 82 -3.48 -3.56 11.35
C GLU A 82 -4.26 -4.31 10.26
N PHE A 83 -4.11 -5.66 10.22
CA PHE A 83 -4.70 -6.51 9.19
C PHE A 83 -5.93 -7.30 9.67
N SER A 84 -6.51 -6.97 10.83
CA SER A 84 -7.60 -7.73 11.46
C SER A 84 -8.74 -8.12 10.49
N PRO A 85 -9.22 -7.26 9.57
CA PRO A 85 -10.30 -7.63 8.65
C PRO A 85 -9.93 -8.72 7.64
N TYR A 86 -8.62 -8.91 7.38
CA TYR A 86 -8.09 -9.79 6.33
C TYR A 86 -7.48 -11.08 6.88
N ILE A 87 -7.34 -11.22 8.20
CA ILE A 87 -6.71 -12.39 8.82
C ILE A 87 -7.72 -13.54 8.91
N ARG A 88 -7.25 -14.74 8.50
CA ARG A 88 -7.96 -16.01 8.60
C ARG A 88 -7.00 -17.08 9.06
N ASP A 89 -7.40 -17.89 10.02
CA ASP A 89 -6.59 -18.99 10.55
C ASP A 89 -5.14 -18.54 10.84
N GLU A 90 -5.00 -17.38 11.48
CA GLU A 90 -3.71 -16.71 11.78
C GLU A 90 -2.86 -16.41 10.52
N ARG A 91 -3.47 -16.29 9.37
CA ARG A 91 -2.80 -16.00 8.09
C ARG A 91 -3.40 -14.77 7.43
N LEU A 92 -2.54 -14.01 6.77
CA LEU A 92 -2.90 -12.93 5.86
C LEU A 92 -2.60 -13.41 4.44
N ILE A 93 -3.60 -13.39 3.56
CA ILE A 93 -3.46 -13.76 2.15
C ILE A 93 -3.69 -12.53 1.31
N VAL A 94 -2.70 -12.16 0.53
CA VAL A 94 -2.77 -11.04 -0.41
C VAL A 94 -2.46 -11.53 -1.81
N THR A 95 -3.30 -11.18 -2.77
CA THR A 95 -3.13 -11.54 -4.18
C THR A 95 -2.94 -10.27 -5.00
N LYS A 96 -1.89 -10.24 -5.81
CA LYS A 96 -1.73 -9.24 -6.85
C LYS A 96 -2.25 -9.79 -8.16
N HIS A 97 -3.19 -9.06 -8.78
CA HIS A 97 -3.69 -9.32 -10.13
C HIS A 97 -3.10 -8.31 -11.10
N ILE A 98 -2.61 -8.81 -12.20
CA ILE A 98 -2.09 -8.01 -13.31
C ILE A 98 -2.84 -8.42 -14.56
N SER A 99 -3.61 -7.52 -15.12
CA SER A 99 -4.44 -7.77 -16.31
C SER A 99 -4.17 -6.76 -17.41
N SER A 100 -4.46 -7.15 -18.64
CA SER A 100 -4.44 -6.26 -19.79
C SER A 100 -5.86 -5.91 -20.20
N GLU A 101 -6.24 -4.66 -20.04
CA GLU A 101 -7.54 -4.14 -20.44
C GLU A 101 -7.34 -3.11 -21.55
N ASN A 102 -7.86 -3.38 -22.73
CA ASN A 102 -7.74 -2.50 -23.92
C ASN A 102 -6.28 -2.10 -24.23
N GLY A 103 -5.33 -3.03 -24.06
CA GLY A 103 -3.90 -2.80 -24.29
C GLY A 103 -3.19 -2.04 -23.15
N ARG A 104 -3.88 -1.74 -22.06
CA ARG A 104 -3.30 -1.11 -20.87
C ARG A 104 -3.14 -2.14 -19.76
N ILE A 105 -1.94 -2.22 -19.19
CA ILE A 105 -1.67 -3.07 -18.02
C ILE A 105 -2.23 -2.39 -16.76
N THR A 106 -3.03 -3.12 -16.01
CA THR A 106 -3.54 -2.74 -14.69
C THR A 106 -3.01 -3.68 -13.64
N GLN A 107 -2.65 -3.15 -12.48
CA GLN A 107 -2.10 -3.92 -11.35
C GLN A 107 -2.89 -3.57 -10.10
N ARG A 108 -3.49 -4.57 -9.48
CA ARG A 108 -4.36 -4.39 -8.31
C ARG A 108 -4.10 -5.45 -7.27
N TYR A 109 -4.30 -5.11 -6.01
CA TYR A 109 -4.16 -6.04 -4.90
C TYR A 109 -5.51 -6.38 -4.31
N TYR A 110 -5.64 -7.63 -3.89
CA TYR A 110 -6.86 -8.18 -3.29
C TYR A 110 -6.52 -8.96 -2.04
N ALA A 111 -7.40 -8.88 -1.05
CA ALA A 111 -7.39 -9.78 0.09
C ALA A 111 -8.81 -10.19 0.45
N ALA A 112 -8.97 -11.41 0.96
CA ALA A 112 -10.25 -11.86 1.46
C ALA A 112 -10.52 -11.18 2.82
N ALA A 113 -11.55 -10.33 2.86
CA ALA A 113 -12.05 -9.74 4.10
C ALA A 113 -13.37 -10.39 4.49
N LEU A 114 -13.63 -10.54 5.82
CA LEU A 114 -14.97 -10.88 6.27
C LEU A 114 -15.86 -9.67 6.08
N GLN A 115 -16.89 -9.84 5.31
CA GLN A 115 -17.86 -8.80 5.01
C GLN A 115 -19.25 -9.42 4.86
N ILE A 116 -20.27 -8.64 5.16
CA ILE A 116 -21.63 -8.98 4.76
C ILE A 116 -21.71 -8.80 3.23
N PRO A 117 -22.19 -9.81 2.46
CA PRO A 117 -22.18 -9.76 0.99
C PRO A 117 -22.78 -8.48 0.41
N GLN A 118 -23.89 -8.00 0.95
CA GLN A 118 -24.55 -6.78 0.52
C GLN A 118 -23.70 -5.51 0.76
N PHE A 119 -22.93 -5.51 1.86
CA PHE A 119 -22.02 -4.40 2.16
C PHE A 119 -20.79 -4.42 1.23
N ALA A 120 -20.32 -5.62 0.89
CA ALA A 120 -19.25 -5.76 -0.10
C ALA A 120 -19.67 -5.22 -1.48
N GLU A 121 -20.91 -5.46 -1.90
CA GLU A 121 -21.47 -4.89 -3.15
C GLU A 121 -21.51 -3.36 -3.11
N ILE A 122 -21.89 -2.76 -1.98
CA ILE A 122 -21.88 -1.30 -1.80
C ILE A 122 -20.45 -0.76 -1.88
N ARG A 123 -19.51 -1.39 -1.19
CA ARG A 123 -18.07 -1.01 -1.20
C ARG A 123 -17.46 -1.10 -2.60
N ALA A 124 -17.88 -2.05 -3.41
CA ALA A 124 -17.41 -2.25 -4.78
C ALA A 124 -17.87 -1.16 -5.76
N ARG A 125 -18.88 -0.34 -5.41
CA ARG A 125 -19.32 0.76 -6.26
C ARG A 125 -18.24 1.84 -6.36
N SER A 126 -17.92 2.28 -7.59
CA SER A 126 -16.83 3.23 -7.84
C SER A 126 -17.14 4.68 -7.42
N GLY A 127 -18.41 5.08 -7.40
CA GLY A 127 -18.85 6.44 -7.12
C GLY A 127 -19.33 6.64 -5.69
N LYS A 128 -18.92 7.74 -5.01
CA LYS A 128 -19.46 8.09 -3.67
C LYS A 128 -20.98 8.18 -3.65
N ARG A 129 -21.58 8.76 -4.71
CA ARG A 129 -23.02 8.91 -4.84
C ARG A 129 -23.72 7.56 -5.02
N ASP A 130 -23.10 6.65 -5.77
CA ASP A 130 -23.63 5.31 -6.00
C ASP A 130 -23.61 4.46 -4.73
N ARG A 131 -22.57 4.62 -3.90
CA ARG A 131 -22.50 4.00 -2.56
C ARG A 131 -23.60 4.49 -1.63
N ILE A 132 -23.86 5.82 -1.61
CA ILE A 132 -24.93 6.41 -0.82
C ILE A 132 -26.29 5.89 -1.26
N ASN A 133 -26.56 5.85 -2.58
CA ASN A 133 -27.81 5.37 -3.12
C ASN A 133 -28.03 3.89 -2.78
N ALA A 134 -27.02 3.05 -3.02
CA ALA A 134 -27.08 1.62 -2.73
C ALA A 134 -27.28 1.32 -1.23
N TRP A 135 -26.66 2.11 -0.34
CA TRP A 135 -26.92 2.02 1.10
C TRP A 135 -28.39 2.37 1.42
N ASN A 136 -28.90 3.50 0.92
CA ASN A 136 -30.25 3.93 1.18
C ASN A 136 -31.29 2.92 0.63
N GLU A 137 -31.03 2.32 -0.54
CA GLU A 137 -31.85 1.24 -1.11
C GLU A 137 -31.82 0.00 -0.20
N LEU A 138 -30.67 -0.36 0.35
CA LEU A 138 -30.55 -1.49 1.26
C LEU A 138 -31.35 -1.25 2.56
N VAL A 139 -31.24 -0.07 3.15
CA VAL A 139 -32.04 0.32 4.33
C VAL A 139 -33.54 0.29 4.03
N ASP A 140 -33.97 0.88 2.90
CA ASP A 140 -35.39 0.93 2.48
C ASP A 140 -35.94 -0.49 2.20
N SER A 141 -35.11 -1.45 1.85
CA SER A 141 -35.50 -2.84 1.62
C SER A 141 -35.97 -3.56 2.89
N GLY A 142 -35.59 -3.06 4.07
CA GLY A 142 -35.93 -3.68 5.36
C GLY A 142 -35.28 -5.05 5.60
N ARG A 143 -34.28 -5.43 4.79
CA ARG A 143 -33.62 -6.73 4.87
C ARG A 143 -32.84 -6.94 6.18
N PHE A 144 -32.34 -5.83 6.75
CA PHE A 144 -31.61 -5.82 8.00
C PHE A 144 -32.42 -5.00 9.02
N ALA A 145 -33.01 -5.69 10.01
CA ALA A 145 -34.01 -5.09 10.92
C ALA A 145 -33.46 -3.94 11.76
N ASP A 146 -32.16 -4.01 12.11
CA ASP A 146 -31.51 -3.01 12.98
C ASP A 146 -30.73 -1.95 12.17
N LEU A 147 -30.77 -2.04 10.85
CA LEU A 147 -30.14 -1.06 9.99
C LEU A 147 -31.11 0.10 9.76
N SER A 148 -30.87 1.22 10.40
CA SER A 148 -31.76 2.38 10.30
C SER A 148 -30.97 3.64 9.94
N GLY A 149 -31.62 4.50 9.16
CA GLY A 149 -31.12 5.83 8.84
C GLY A 149 -30.57 5.95 7.41
N ARG A 150 -31.14 6.89 6.65
CA ARG A 150 -30.58 7.33 5.38
C ARG A 150 -29.35 8.17 5.63
N ILE A 151 -28.32 7.96 4.85
CA ILE A 151 -27.03 8.66 4.92
C ILE A 151 -26.89 9.69 3.80
N ARG A 152 -25.97 10.63 4.01
CA ARG A 152 -25.60 11.66 3.04
C ARG A 152 -24.14 11.61 2.63
N SER A 153 -23.34 10.74 3.26
CA SER A 153 -21.90 10.61 3.05
C SER A 153 -21.50 9.14 2.88
N ALA A 154 -20.58 8.87 1.97
CA ALA A 154 -20.03 7.52 1.77
C ALA A 154 -19.19 7.06 2.97
N ASP A 155 -18.55 7.99 3.68
CA ASP A 155 -17.75 7.69 4.86
C ASP A 155 -18.64 7.28 6.05
N GLU A 156 -19.86 7.87 6.13
CA GLU A 156 -20.87 7.44 7.08
C GLU A 156 -21.39 6.04 6.79
N ALA A 157 -21.57 5.69 5.50
CA ALA A 157 -21.90 4.32 5.10
C ALA A 157 -20.85 3.33 5.58
N GLU A 158 -19.56 3.63 5.35
CA GLU A 158 -18.47 2.74 5.74
C GLU A 158 -18.42 2.53 7.26
N ARG A 159 -18.63 3.59 8.04
CA ARG A 159 -18.68 3.50 9.50
C ARG A 159 -19.83 2.62 9.97
N LEU A 160 -21.03 2.82 9.43
CA LEU A 160 -22.21 2.05 9.81
C LEU A 160 -22.13 0.59 9.38
N MET A 161 -21.59 0.31 8.19
CA MET A 161 -21.32 -1.06 7.72
C MET A 161 -20.35 -1.76 8.67
N THR A 162 -19.26 -1.10 9.04
CA THR A 162 -18.24 -1.67 9.93
C THR A 162 -18.81 -1.94 11.34
N GLU A 163 -19.61 -1.02 11.86
CA GLU A 163 -20.26 -1.16 13.17
C GLU A 163 -21.28 -2.32 13.16
N TYR A 164 -22.05 -2.45 12.08
CA TYR A 164 -23.01 -3.53 11.91
C TYR A 164 -22.33 -4.89 11.80
N GLU A 165 -21.27 -5.00 11.00
CA GLU A 165 -20.45 -6.20 10.84
C GLU A 165 -19.81 -6.65 12.16
N ALA A 166 -19.35 -5.69 12.98
CA ALA A 166 -18.78 -6.00 14.30
C ALA A 166 -19.82 -6.62 15.26
N ASN A 167 -21.09 -6.22 15.13
CA ASN A 167 -22.19 -6.73 15.94
C ASN A 167 -22.81 -8.03 15.38
N HIS A 168 -22.58 -8.34 14.11
CA HIS A 168 -23.17 -9.49 13.40
C HIS A 168 -22.11 -10.33 12.65
N PRO A 169 -21.10 -10.87 13.35
CA PRO A 169 -20.03 -11.67 12.73
C PRO A 169 -20.55 -12.93 12.02
N GLU A 170 -21.72 -13.46 12.43
CA GLU A 170 -22.36 -14.63 11.84
C GLU A 170 -22.88 -14.39 10.42
N LEU A 171 -23.10 -13.14 10.02
CA LEU A 171 -23.56 -12.77 8.67
C LEU A 171 -22.42 -12.52 7.69
N MET A 172 -21.20 -12.51 8.20
CA MET A 172 -20.03 -12.21 7.37
C MET A 172 -19.50 -13.43 6.62
N GLU A 173 -19.14 -13.22 5.36
CA GLU A 173 -18.51 -14.20 4.49
C GLU A 173 -17.13 -13.70 4.02
N PRO A 174 -16.19 -14.59 3.70
CA PRO A 174 -14.90 -14.20 3.12
C PRO A 174 -15.08 -13.75 1.67
N ILE A 175 -14.99 -12.45 1.43
CA ILE A 175 -15.16 -11.83 0.11
C ILE A 175 -13.85 -11.14 -0.27
N GLU A 176 -13.37 -11.36 -1.50
CA GLU A 176 -12.21 -10.65 -2.02
C GLU A 176 -12.50 -9.15 -2.13
N ARG A 177 -11.65 -8.35 -1.49
CA ARG A 177 -11.71 -6.90 -1.52
C ARG A 177 -10.45 -6.34 -2.16
N GLU A 178 -10.64 -5.45 -3.13
CA GLU A 178 -9.55 -4.63 -3.65
C GLU A 178 -9.07 -3.68 -2.55
N GLU A 179 -7.77 -3.73 -2.24
CA GLU A 179 -7.16 -2.89 -1.22
C GLU A 179 -5.74 -2.53 -1.62
N GLN A 180 -5.32 -1.33 -1.30
CA GLN A 180 -3.97 -0.89 -1.59
C GLN A 180 -3.01 -1.26 -0.45
N PHE A 181 -2.37 -2.42 -0.58
CA PHE A 181 -1.42 -2.93 0.41
C PHE A 181 -0.04 -2.28 0.33
N PHE A 182 0.34 -1.76 -0.83
CA PHE A 182 1.63 -1.12 -1.10
C PHE A 182 1.45 0.29 -1.65
N GLY A 183 2.49 1.12 -1.52
CA GLY A 183 2.53 2.47 -2.08
C GLY A 183 2.45 3.59 -1.06
N PRO A 184 2.39 4.85 -1.51
CA PRO A 184 2.43 6.01 -0.63
C PRO A 184 1.27 6.03 0.37
N ARG A 185 1.55 6.28 1.64
CA ARG A 185 0.55 6.34 2.73
C ARG A 185 -0.64 7.27 2.44
N ASN A 186 -0.45 8.23 1.55
CA ASN A 186 -1.46 9.24 1.20
C ASN A 186 -2.53 8.72 0.21
N ILE A 187 -2.32 7.54 -0.38
CA ILE A 187 -3.19 6.96 -1.40
C ILE A 187 -3.44 5.49 -1.04
N GLY A 188 -4.24 5.21 -0.02
CA GLY A 188 -4.66 3.85 0.33
C GLY A 188 -3.88 3.13 1.44
N GLY A 189 -2.90 3.79 2.08
CA GLY A 189 -2.36 3.33 3.36
C GLY A 189 -1.03 2.57 3.33
N GLY A 190 -0.59 1.94 2.23
CA GLY A 190 0.69 1.23 2.16
C GLY A 190 0.95 0.28 3.33
N LYS A 191 -0.09 -0.44 3.77
CA LYS A 191 -0.11 -1.21 5.03
C LYS A 191 1.03 -2.23 5.10
N LEU A 192 1.28 -2.97 4.01
CA LEU A 192 2.33 -3.99 3.98
C LEU A 192 3.74 -3.38 3.95
N ASP A 193 3.96 -2.24 3.30
CA ASP A 193 5.28 -1.57 3.27
C ASP A 193 5.81 -1.25 4.67
N LYS A 194 4.92 -1.09 5.64
CA LYS A 194 5.26 -0.82 7.04
C LYS A 194 5.90 -2.04 7.73
N PHE A 195 5.48 -3.25 7.35
CA PHE A 195 5.80 -4.48 8.08
C PHE A 195 6.74 -5.42 7.31
N THR A 196 6.73 -5.38 5.98
CA THR A 196 7.49 -6.30 5.15
C THR A 196 8.14 -5.59 3.96
N LYS A 197 9.28 -6.10 3.51
CA LYS A 197 9.98 -5.64 2.34
C LYS A 197 10.68 -6.82 1.69
N PHE A 198 10.70 -6.83 0.37
CA PHE A 198 11.46 -7.80 -0.41
C PHE A 198 12.69 -7.13 -1.02
N VAL A 199 13.81 -7.83 -1.01
CA VAL A 199 15.04 -7.40 -1.67
C VAL A 199 15.57 -8.57 -2.49
N LEU A 200 15.58 -8.41 -3.81
CA LEU A 200 16.17 -9.39 -4.73
C LEU A 200 17.67 -9.12 -4.84
N VAL A 201 18.49 -10.12 -4.49
CA VAL A 201 19.94 -10.09 -4.69
C VAL A 201 20.27 -10.91 -5.93
N PRO A 202 20.68 -10.29 -7.04
CA PRO A 202 21.04 -11.02 -8.25
C PRO A 202 22.35 -11.82 -8.06
N ALA A 203 22.46 -12.96 -8.75
CA ALA A 203 23.63 -13.84 -8.65
C ALA A 203 24.91 -13.26 -9.29
N VAL A 204 24.79 -12.30 -10.20
CA VAL A 204 25.92 -11.70 -10.93
C VAL A 204 25.76 -10.19 -10.94
N ARG A 205 26.53 -9.52 -10.10
CA ARG A 205 26.80 -8.06 -10.17
C ARG A 205 28.18 -7.78 -9.62
N GLU A 206 28.77 -6.69 -10.05
CA GLU A 206 30.00 -6.20 -9.42
C GLU A 206 29.68 -5.73 -7.99
N ALA A 207 30.42 -6.26 -7.00
CA ALA A 207 30.19 -5.96 -5.58
C ALA A 207 30.26 -4.45 -5.29
N SER A 208 31.02 -3.71 -6.06
CA SER A 208 31.14 -2.26 -5.98
C SER A 208 29.84 -1.52 -6.34
N GLU A 209 29.06 -2.01 -7.30
CA GLU A 209 27.78 -1.42 -7.69
C GLU A 209 26.69 -1.70 -6.64
N GLU A 210 26.69 -2.89 -6.04
CA GLU A 210 25.72 -3.27 -4.98
C GLU A 210 25.86 -2.43 -3.71
N VAL A 211 27.06 -2.00 -3.40
CA VAL A 211 27.35 -1.21 -2.19
C VAL A 211 27.19 0.30 -2.43
N SER A 212 27.55 0.78 -3.60
CA SER A 212 27.55 2.21 -3.91
C SER A 212 26.21 2.74 -4.44
N SER A 213 25.41 1.89 -5.05
CA SER A 213 24.12 2.28 -5.61
C SER A 213 23.02 2.24 -4.56
N LYS A 214 22.22 3.32 -4.43
CA LYS A 214 21.01 3.36 -3.59
C LYS A 214 19.98 2.28 -3.96
N LYS A 215 20.12 1.69 -5.15
CA LYS A 215 19.29 0.57 -5.63
C LYS A 215 19.92 -0.79 -5.35
N GLY A 216 21.17 -0.84 -4.86
CA GLY A 216 21.84 -2.08 -4.51
C GLY A 216 21.18 -2.79 -3.35
N ALA A 217 21.12 -4.13 -3.41
CA ALA A 217 20.45 -4.94 -2.40
C ALA A 217 21.08 -4.76 -1.01
N ILE A 218 22.41 -4.72 -0.93
CA ILE A 218 23.15 -4.50 0.33
C ILE A 218 22.80 -3.13 0.91
N TYR A 219 22.77 -2.08 0.08
CA TYR A 219 22.37 -0.76 0.51
C TYR A 219 20.95 -0.76 1.08
N GLN A 220 19.99 -1.38 0.39
CA GLN A 220 18.61 -1.45 0.84
C GLN A 220 18.45 -2.21 2.17
N ILE A 221 19.21 -3.30 2.38
CA ILE A 221 19.19 -4.06 3.63
C ILE A 221 19.76 -3.21 4.77
N LEU A 222 20.89 -2.55 4.55
CA LEU A 222 21.52 -1.68 5.55
C LEU A 222 20.61 -0.49 5.90
N ASP A 223 20.04 0.15 4.88
CA ASP A 223 19.11 1.25 5.05
C ASP A 223 17.89 0.82 5.88
N MET A 224 17.31 -0.34 5.59
CA MET A 224 16.21 -0.90 6.35
C MET A 224 16.58 -1.19 7.82
N ILE A 225 17.75 -1.82 8.07
CA ILE A 225 18.17 -2.19 9.42
C ILE A 225 18.53 -0.94 10.23
N VAL A 226 19.31 -0.04 9.65
CA VAL A 226 19.80 1.17 10.32
C VAL A 226 18.65 2.18 10.49
N LEU A 227 17.88 2.46 9.46
CA LEU A 227 16.78 3.42 9.54
C LEU A 227 15.67 2.96 10.48
N ARG A 228 15.32 1.66 10.50
CA ARG A 228 14.33 1.16 11.47
C ARG A 228 14.80 1.37 12.92
N LYS A 229 16.08 1.07 13.22
CA LYS A 229 16.63 1.30 14.56
C LYS A 229 16.69 2.79 14.92
N ILE A 230 17.11 3.64 13.98
CA ILE A 230 17.14 5.10 14.19
C ILE A 230 15.74 5.65 14.40
N ASN A 231 14.80 5.28 13.53
CA ASN A 231 13.42 5.76 13.62
C ASN A 231 12.68 5.28 14.89
N ALA A 232 13.08 4.14 15.45
CA ALA A 232 12.54 3.62 16.71
C ALA A 232 13.09 4.34 17.96
N ARG A 233 14.14 5.14 17.82
CA ARG A 233 14.71 5.90 18.94
C ARG A 233 13.78 6.99 19.41
N LYS A 234 13.52 7.05 20.70
CA LYS A 234 12.62 8.04 21.33
C LYS A 234 13.05 9.49 21.10
N ASP A 235 14.37 9.74 21.09
CA ASP A 235 14.93 11.07 20.84
C ASP A 235 14.65 11.54 19.39
N ILE A 236 14.76 10.65 18.42
CA ILE A 236 14.46 10.94 17.01
C ILE A 236 12.96 11.16 16.81
N GLN A 237 12.11 10.33 17.44
CA GLN A 237 10.66 10.53 17.37
C GLN A 237 10.22 11.86 18.00
N LYS A 238 10.80 12.20 19.17
CA LYS A 238 10.57 13.47 19.83
C LYS A 238 10.98 14.64 18.94
N PHE A 239 12.19 14.56 18.35
CA PHE A 239 12.67 15.59 17.43
C PHE A 239 11.75 15.75 16.21
N LYS A 240 11.30 14.65 15.60
CA LYS A 240 10.35 14.70 14.47
C LYS A 240 9.05 15.39 14.87
N PHE A 241 8.48 15.01 16.00
CA PHE A 241 7.27 15.62 16.52
C PHE A 241 7.43 17.13 16.78
N GLU A 242 8.52 17.52 17.47
CA GLU A 242 8.82 18.93 17.73
C GLU A 242 9.05 19.72 16.43
N PHE A 243 9.67 19.10 15.43
CA PHE A 243 9.89 19.71 14.12
C PHE A 243 8.56 19.90 13.37
N GLU A 244 7.70 18.87 13.34
CA GLU A 244 6.37 18.94 12.72
C GLU A 244 5.51 20.05 13.36
N GLU A 245 5.48 20.11 14.68
CA GLU A 245 4.75 21.16 15.41
C GLU A 245 5.31 22.57 15.11
N ARG A 246 6.61 22.68 14.99
CA ARG A 246 7.26 23.96 14.65
C ARG A 246 6.97 24.40 13.22
N VAL A 247 6.97 23.46 12.28
CA VAL A 247 6.59 23.70 10.88
C VAL A 247 5.12 24.12 10.78
N LYS A 248 4.20 23.36 11.41
CA LYS A 248 2.77 23.73 11.46
C LYS A 248 2.56 25.14 12.00
N LYS A 249 3.29 25.48 13.06
CA LYS A 249 3.19 26.81 13.67
C LYS A 249 3.71 27.94 12.76
N LEU A 250 4.80 27.68 12.02
CA LEU A 250 5.35 28.66 11.06
C LEU A 250 4.41 28.90 9.89
N TYR A 251 3.70 27.86 9.43
CA TYR A 251 2.77 27.93 8.30
C TYR A 251 1.31 28.10 8.74
N SER A 252 1.05 28.43 10.00
CA SER A 252 -0.31 28.74 10.46
C SER A 252 -0.81 30.06 9.86
N SER A 253 -2.12 30.13 9.65
CA SER A 253 -2.78 31.36 9.16
C SER A 253 -2.55 32.59 10.04
N GLU A 254 -2.15 32.38 11.31
CA GLU A 254 -1.79 33.45 12.23
C GLU A 254 -0.44 34.09 11.93
N ASN A 255 0.49 33.32 11.35
CA ASN A 255 1.85 33.78 11.01
C ASN A 255 2.01 34.15 9.53
N LEU A 256 1.13 33.68 8.65
CA LEU A 256 1.14 33.96 7.22
C LEU A 256 -0.12 34.77 6.85
N THR A 257 -0.03 36.07 6.96
CA THR A 257 -1.16 37.00 6.73
C THR A 257 -1.30 37.43 5.27
N GLU A 258 -0.34 37.11 4.41
CA GLU A 258 -0.25 37.56 3.03
C GLU A 258 -1.46 37.19 2.17
N LEU A 259 -1.97 35.95 2.29
CA LEU A 259 -3.15 35.54 1.52
C LEU A 259 -4.45 36.18 2.02
N PRO A 260 -4.75 36.22 3.32
CA PRO A 260 -5.89 37.00 3.83
C PRO A 260 -5.87 38.47 3.46
N GLU A 261 -4.69 39.11 3.52
CA GLU A 261 -4.52 40.50 3.12
C GLU A 261 -4.78 40.70 1.61
N LEU A 262 -4.25 39.80 0.78
CA LEU A 262 -4.50 39.79 -0.66
C LEU A 262 -6.00 39.55 -0.96
N GLY A 263 -6.63 38.57 -0.27
CA GLY A 263 -8.04 38.30 -0.38
C GLY A 263 -8.91 39.51 -0.07
N THR A 264 -8.55 40.25 0.97
CA THR A 264 -9.22 41.50 1.35
C THR A 264 -9.06 42.59 0.26
N SER A 265 -7.85 42.78 -0.25
CA SER A 265 -7.56 43.74 -1.31
C SER A 265 -8.31 43.43 -2.61
N ILE A 266 -8.35 42.16 -3.00
CA ILE A 266 -9.08 41.71 -4.19
C ILE A 266 -10.60 41.89 -3.98
N SER A 267 -11.14 41.52 -2.79
CA SER A 267 -12.55 41.72 -2.47
C SER A 267 -13.00 43.14 -2.56
N GLN A 268 -12.19 44.10 -2.08
CA GLN A 268 -12.46 45.54 -2.23
C GLN A 268 -12.51 46.01 -3.70
N THR A 269 -11.71 45.36 -4.55
CA THR A 269 -11.72 45.63 -5.99
C THR A 269 -12.93 44.98 -6.66
N LEU A 270 -13.28 43.73 -6.29
CA LEU A 270 -14.44 43.02 -6.80
C LEU A 270 -15.76 43.71 -6.48
N GLU A 271 -15.87 44.31 -5.28
CA GLU A 271 -17.08 45.05 -4.86
C GLU A 271 -17.47 46.14 -5.85
N LYS A 272 -16.48 46.75 -6.57
CA LYS A 272 -16.74 47.77 -7.60
C LYS A 272 -17.33 47.22 -8.89
N PHE A 273 -17.11 45.94 -9.19
CA PHE A 273 -17.55 45.29 -10.43
C PHE A 273 -18.67 44.28 -10.21
N ALA A 274 -18.73 43.66 -9.04
CA ALA A 274 -19.71 42.68 -8.65
C ALA A 274 -20.11 42.87 -7.17
N PRO A 275 -21.04 43.82 -6.90
CA PRO A 275 -21.48 44.12 -5.53
C PRO A 275 -21.98 42.88 -4.78
N GLY A 276 -21.50 42.71 -3.55
CA GLY A 276 -21.84 41.56 -2.69
C GLY A 276 -20.95 40.32 -2.88
N SER A 277 -19.92 40.41 -3.75
CA SER A 277 -18.98 39.31 -3.93
C SER A 277 -17.74 39.49 -3.02
N GLN A 278 -17.41 38.43 -2.28
CA GLN A 278 -16.20 38.39 -1.44
C GLN A 278 -15.33 37.21 -1.86
N LEU A 279 -14.01 37.43 -1.92
CA LEU A 279 -13.02 36.38 -2.15
C LEU A 279 -12.32 36.06 -0.84
N ASN A 280 -12.47 34.83 -0.38
CA ASN A 280 -11.74 34.33 0.78
C ASN A 280 -10.57 33.48 0.32
N LEU A 281 -9.34 33.93 0.60
CA LEU A 281 -8.12 33.20 0.31
C LEU A 281 -7.52 32.70 1.62
N GLY A 282 -7.17 31.42 1.64
CA GLY A 282 -6.53 30.78 2.78
C GLY A 282 -5.45 29.80 2.33
N TRP A 283 -4.57 29.45 3.24
CA TRP A 283 -3.56 28.42 3.00
C TRP A 283 -4.21 27.04 3.21
N ASP A 284 -3.91 26.08 2.31
CA ASP A 284 -4.20 24.70 2.56
C ASP A 284 -3.31 24.15 3.68
N GLU A 285 -3.76 23.08 4.34
CA GLU A 285 -3.01 22.41 5.40
C GLU A 285 -1.65 21.93 4.87
N VAL A 286 -0.56 22.59 5.33
CA VAL A 286 0.79 22.24 4.90
C VAL A 286 1.24 20.97 5.58
N LYS A 287 1.50 19.92 4.79
CA LYS A 287 2.18 18.75 5.30
C LYS A 287 3.64 19.07 5.53
N PRO A 288 4.17 18.84 6.75
CA PRO A 288 5.58 19.08 7.00
C PRO A 288 6.44 18.21 6.08
N PRO A 289 7.56 18.76 5.57
CA PRO A 289 8.48 17.97 4.76
C PRO A 289 9.09 16.83 5.60
N ASP A 290 9.30 15.67 4.95
CA ASP A 290 10.02 14.57 5.59
C ASP A 290 11.41 15.04 6.03
N VAL A 291 11.76 14.78 7.29
CA VAL A 291 13.11 15.07 7.79
C VAL A 291 14.09 14.10 7.13
N PRO A 292 15.01 14.56 6.27
CA PRO A 292 15.96 13.69 5.62
C PRO A 292 16.88 13.08 6.69
N LEU A 293 16.88 11.76 6.79
CA LEU A 293 17.84 11.03 7.59
C LEU A 293 19.14 10.83 6.79
N PRO A 294 20.31 10.82 7.47
CA PRO A 294 21.56 10.55 6.80
C PRO A 294 21.53 9.16 6.15
N ALA A 295 21.87 9.09 4.88
CA ALA A 295 21.99 7.82 4.17
C ALA A 295 23.18 7.02 4.71
N ALA A 296 22.99 5.72 4.94
CA ALA A 296 24.09 4.83 5.29
C ALA A 296 25.05 4.72 4.10
N ARG A 297 26.35 4.88 4.34
CA ARG A 297 27.39 4.65 3.34
C ARG A 297 28.12 3.37 3.71
N ALA A 298 28.06 2.37 2.83
CA ALA A 298 28.84 1.17 2.96
C ALA A 298 30.10 1.28 2.10
N THR A 299 31.24 0.83 2.63
CA THR A 299 32.50 0.73 1.90
C THR A 299 32.98 -0.71 2.00
N LEU A 300 33.14 -1.38 0.86
CA LEU A 300 33.74 -2.69 0.79
C LEU A 300 35.27 -2.52 0.82
N ILE A 301 35.94 -3.20 1.73
CA ILE A 301 37.39 -3.28 1.79
C ILE A 301 37.75 -4.74 1.51
N GLU A 302 38.38 -5.00 0.38
CA GLU A 302 38.92 -6.32 0.03
C GLU A 302 40.39 -6.37 0.41
N ASP A 303 40.76 -7.24 1.36
CA ASP A 303 42.13 -7.63 1.57
C ASP A 303 42.51 -8.69 0.52
N ILE A 304 43.18 -8.28 -0.53
CA ILE A 304 43.75 -9.21 -1.51
C ILE A 304 44.90 -9.93 -0.83
N VAL A 305 44.63 -11.09 -0.27
CA VAL A 305 45.70 -12.00 0.19
C VAL A 305 46.27 -12.68 -1.05
N ASN A 306 47.39 -12.20 -1.55
CA ASN A 306 48.16 -12.88 -2.58
C ASN A 306 48.69 -14.19 -1.99
N HIS A 307 48.04 -15.30 -2.24
CA HIS A 307 48.61 -16.62 -2.10
C HIS A 307 49.47 -16.89 -3.34
N PHE A 308 50.79 -16.71 -3.20
CA PHE A 308 51.80 -17.26 -4.09
C PHE A 308 52.13 -18.69 -3.63
#